data_de8838b4286edf474e4364f0e24dbb25
#
_entry.id   de8838b4286edf474e4364f0e24dbb25
#
_cell.length_a   1.000
_cell.length_b   1.000
_cell.length_c   1.000
_cell.angle_alpha   90.00
_cell.angle_beta   90.00
_cell.angle_gamma   90.00
#
_symmetry.space_group_name_H-M   'P 1'
#
loop_
_entity.id
_entity.type
_entity.pdbx_description
1 polymer ?
#
loop_
_entity_poly.entity_id
_entity_poly.type
_entity_poly.pdbx_seq_one_letter_code
_entity_poly.pdbx_strand_id
1 'polypeptide(L)'
;VAGFFLLLVFSLRRPFGAALYENFGIKAVQTWLGCILAATIIAFPLMYRNTRAAFEQVDTNLIYAARTLGMSEWKIFWNVVIPSAGPGVLSGTVLAFARALGEYGATSMLAGNIPGKTGTVSQKIAMVIQDGDYKTAGFWSGVVLLIGFLTMTAMNLLGNRRKKNQKQW
;
A
#
# COMPACT_ATOMS: atom_id res chain seq x y z
N VAL A 1 10.76 -8.28 -12.65
CA VAL A 1 9.86 -9.40 -12.98
C VAL A 1 8.40 -8.96 -12.92
N ALA A 2 7.89 -8.47 -11.77
CA ALA A 2 6.47 -8.08 -11.63
C ALA A 2 6.02 -7.02 -12.64
N GLY A 3 6.82 -5.98 -12.87
CA GLY A 3 6.52 -4.93 -13.84
C GLY A 3 6.35 -5.45 -15.27
N PHE A 4 7.15 -6.44 -15.66
CA PHE A 4 7.04 -7.08 -16.97
C PHE A 4 5.70 -7.85 -17.11
N PHE A 5 5.33 -8.63 -16.09
CA PHE A 5 4.03 -9.32 -16.11
C PHE A 5 2.86 -8.34 -16.14
N LEU A 6 2.93 -7.25 -15.38
CA LEU A 6 1.92 -6.20 -15.42
C LEU A 6 1.83 -5.56 -16.81
N LEU A 7 2.96 -5.27 -17.44
CA LEU A 7 2.99 -4.76 -18.80
C LEU A 7 2.33 -5.75 -19.78
N LEU A 8 2.62 -7.06 -19.66
CA LEU A 8 2.00 -8.07 -20.50
C LEU A 8 0.49 -8.13 -20.31
N VAL A 9 0.00 -8.09 -19.09
CA VAL A 9 -1.44 -8.18 -18.79
C VAL A 9 -2.19 -6.93 -19.27
N PHE A 10 -1.66 -5.73 -18.96
CA PHE A 10 -2.35 -4.46 -19.23
C PHE A 10 -2.00 -3.82 -20.57
N SER A 11 -1.13 -4.45 -21.38
CA SER A 11 -0.81 -3.96 -22.73
C SER A 11 -2.04 -3.96 -23.63
N LEU A 12 -2.23 -2.88 -24.39
CA LEU A 12 -3.28 -2.78 -25.40
C LEU A 12 -3.16 -3.82 -26.54
N ARG A 13 -1.98 -4.46 -26.67
CA ARG A 13 -1.77 -5.56 -27.64
C ARG A 13 -2.24 -6.92 -27.13
N ARG A 14 -2.71 -7.01 -25.91
CA ARG A 14 -3.21 -8.24 -25.30
C ARG A 14 -4.71 -8.15 -25.05
N PRO A 15 -5.44 -9.28 -25.08
CA PRO A 15 -6.91 -9.28 -25.03
C PRO A 15 -7.46 -8.60 -23.79
N PHE A 16 -6.82 -8.78 -22.63
CA PHE A 16 -7.27 -8.16 -21.38
C PHE A 16 -7.11 -6.63 -21.39
N GLY A 17 -5.94 -6.12 -21.81
CA GLY A 17 -5.71 -4.68 -21.89
C GLY A 17 -6.56 -4.02 -22.98
N ALA A 18 -6.78 -4.68 -24.12
CA ALA A 18 -7.67 -4.22 -25.17
C ALA A 18 -9.12 -4.17 -24.70
N ALA A 19 -9.64 -5.24 -24.09
CA ALA A 19 -10.99 -5.29 -23.54
C ALA A 19 -11.24 -4.23 -22.46
N LEU A 20 -10.23 -3.96 -21.61
CA LEU A 20 -10.31 -2.90 -20.58
C LEU A 20 -10.43 -1.51 -21.22
N TYR A 21 -9.70 -1.29 -22.31
CA TYR A 21 -9.76 -0.03 -23.05
C TYR A 21 -11.06 0.13 -23.85
N GLU A 22 -11.50 -0.92 -24.54
CA GLU A 22 -12.73 -0.89 -25.36
C GLU A 22 -14.00 -0.76 -24.53
N ASN A 23 -14.10 -1.47 -23.38
CA ASN A 23 -15.31 -1.46 -22.56
C ASN A 23 -15.37 -0.29 -21.55
N PHE A 24 -14.22 0.14 -21.04
CA PHE A 24 -14.16 1.12 -19.95
C PHE A 24 -13.37 2.38 -20.29
N GLY A 25 -12.74 2.46 -21.47
CA GLY A 25 -11.87 3.57 -21.86
C GLY A 25 -10.61 3.71 -20.99
N ILE A 26 -10.28 2.68 -20.19
CA ILE A 26 -9.19 2.73 -19.21
C ILE A 26 -7.88 2.26 -19.84
N LYS A 27 -6.94 3.20 -19.99
CA LYS A 27 -5.57 2.90 -20.42
C LYS A 27 -4.66 2.86 -19.19
N ALA A 28 -4.12 1.69 -18.85
CA ALA A 28 -3.20 1.53 -17.72
C ALA A 28 -1.74 1.82 -18.12
N VAL A 29 -1.33 1.42 -19.33
CA VAL A 29 0.05 1.58 -19.82
C VAL A 29 0.32 3.04 -20.17
N GLN A 30 1.46 3.57 -19.70
CA GLN A 30 1.90 4.96 -19.92
C GLN A 30 0.94 6.02 -19.35
N THR A 31 0.29 5.70 -18.23
CA THR A 31 -0.61 6.62 -17.51
C THR A 31 -0.32 6.61 -16.01
N TRP A 32 -0.80 7.63 -15.30
CA TRP A 32 -0.73 7.69 -13.84
C TRP A 32 -1.47 6.53 -13.16
N LEU A 33 -2.52 5.98 -13.81
CA LEU A 33 -3.20 4.77 -13.35
C LEU A 33 -2.25 3.57 -13.32
N GLY A 34 -1.33 3.47 -14.27
CA GLY A 34 -0.28 2.45 -14.27
C GLY A 34 0.65 2.57 -13.05
N CYS A 35 0.96 3.80 -12.61
CA CYS A 35 1.75 4.01 -11.38
C CYS A 35 1.01 3.46 -10.16
N ILE A 36 -0.28 3.79 -10.02
CA ILE A 36 -1.11 3.33 -8.90
C ILE A 36 -1.24 1.80 -8.91
N LEU A 37 -1.54 1.20 -10.07
CA LEU A 37 -1.66 -0.26 -10.20
C LEU A 37 -0.36 -0.96 -9.85
N ALA A 38 0.77 -0.49 -10.37
CA ALA A 38 2.07 -1.06 -10.07
C ALA A 38 2.38 -1.00 -8.56
N ALA A 39 2.24 0.16 -7.94
CA ALA A 39 2.49 0.35 -6.51
C ALA A 39 1.54 -0.51 -5.65
N THR A 40 0.25 -0.56 -5.99
CA THR A 40 -0.75 -1.36 -5.27
C THR A 40 -0.43 -2.85 -5.34
N ILE A 41 -0.17 -3.39 -6.53
CA ILE A 41 0.10 -4.82 -6.71
C ILE A 41 1.37 -5.25 -5.99
N ILE A 42 2.39 -4.40 -5.96
CA ILE A 42 3.65 -4.70 -5.24
C ILE A 42 3.49 -4.59 -3.72
N ALA A 43 2.68 -3.65 -3.23
CA ALA A 43 2.43 -3.47 -1.79
C ALA A 43 1.38 -4.45 -1.24
N PHE A 44 0.45 -4.93 -2.07
CA PHE A 44 -0.67 -5.78 -1.67
C PHE A 44 -0.26 -7.06 -0.90
N PRO A 45 0.71 -7.88 -1.36
CA PRO A 45 1.09 -9.09 -0.63
C PRO A 45 1.59 -8.80 0.78
N LEU A 46 2.29 -7.69 0.97
CA LEU A 46 2.80 -7.27 2.28
C LEU A 46 1.63 -6.85 3.19
N MET A 47 0.71 -6.06 2.68
CA MET A 47 -0.50 -5.67 3.40
C MET A 47 -1.35 -6.88 3.78
N TYR A 48 -1.60 -7.78 2.83
CA TYR A 48 -2.37 -9.00 3.05
C TYR A 48 -1.78 -9.87 4.17
N ARG A 49 -0.46 -10.16 4.10
CA ARG A 49 0.21 -10.98 5.12
C ARG A 49 0.13 -10.37 6.50
N ASN A 50 0.37 -9.06 6.63
CA ASN A 50 0.29 -8.39 7.93
C ASN A 50 -1.14 -8.32 8.48
N THR A 51 -2.11 -8.04 7.62
CA THR A 51 -3.52 -8.04 7.99
C THR A 51 -3.97 -9.42 8.45
N ARG A 52 -3.65 -10.46 7.68
CA ARG A 52 -3.96 -11.84 8.05
C ARG A 52 -3.36 -12.20 9.41
N ALA A 53 -2.06 -11.94 9.61
CA ALA A 53 -1.40 -12.20 10.88
C ALA A 53 -2.05 -11.43 12.05
N ALA A 54 -2.51 -10.20 11.82
CA ALA A 54 -3.21 -9.41 12.83
C ALA A 54 -4.57 -10.04 13.22
N PHE A 55 -5.29 -10.59 12.28
CA PHE A 55 -6.55 -11.31 12.56
C PHE A 55 -6.31 -12.65 13.24
N GLU A 56 -5.28 -13.38 12.85
CA GLU A 56 -4.91 -14.68 13.48
C GLU A 56 -4.44 -14.51 14.94
N GLN A 57 -3.95 -13.33 15.32
CA GLN A 57 -3.52 -13.00 16.69
C GLN A 57 -4.66 -12.55 17.62
N VAL A 58 -5.89 -12.43 17.12
CA VAL A 58 -7.03 -12.07 17.98
C VAL A 58 -7.32 -13.22 18.94
N ASP A 59 -7.40 -12.89 20.24
CA ASP A 59 -7.68 -13.90 21.28
C ASP A 59 -9.07 -14.51 21.07
N THR A 60 -9.08 -15.83 20.83
CA THR A 60 -10.31 -16.60 20.64
C THR A 60 -11.23 -16.58 21.86
N ASN A 61 -10.68 -16.40 23.07
CA ASN A 61 -11.47 -16.29 24.29
C ASN A 61 -12.38 -15.07 24.27
N LEU A 62 -11.95 -13.95 23.67
CA LEU A 62 -12.81 -12.78 23.49
C LEU A 62 -14.00 -13.08 22.57
N ILE A 63 -13.78 -13.89 21.53
CA ILE A 63 -14.84 -14.32 20.61
C ILE A 63 -15.83 -15.23 21.33
N TYR A 64 -15.34 -16.21 22.11
CA TYR A 64 -16.20 -17.12 22.87
C TYR A 64 -16.99 -16.37 23.95
N ALA A 65 -16.36 -15.45 24.69
CA ALA A 65 -17.06 -14.60 25.66
C ALA A 65 -18.19 -13.78 25.02
N ALA A 66 -17.94 -13.19 23.85
CA ALA A 66 -18.95 -12.44 23.12
C ALA A 66 -20.12 -13.34 22.65
N ARG A 67 -19.84 -14.59 22.26
CA ARG A 67 -20.89 -15.60 21.93
C ARG A 67 -21.73 -15.98 23.14
N THR A 68 -21.14 -16.16 24.31
CA THR A 68 -21.87 -16.47 25.54
C THR A 68 -22.79 -15.33 25.97
N LEU A 69 -22.44 -14.06 25.59
CA LEU A 69 -23.30 -12.90 25.79
C LEU A 69 -24.40 -12.75 24.72
N GLY A 70 -24.57 -13.73 23.82
CA GLY A 70 -25.64 -13.75 22.81
C GLY A 70 -25.37 -12.79 21.63
N MET A 71 -24.15 -12.32 21.42
CA MET A 71 -23.82 -11.46 20.28
C MET A 71 -23.84 -12.27 18.97
N SER A 72 -24.45 -11.71 17.92
CA SER A 72 -24.38 -12.30 16.59
C SER A 72 -22.95 -12.21 16.01
N GLU A 73 -22.57 -13.17 15.14
CA GLU A 73 -21.24 -13.22 14.51
C GLU A 73 -20.86 -11.90 13.82
N TRP A 74 -21.82 -11.23 13.19
CA TRP A 74 -21.61 -9.92 12.57
C TRP A 74 -21.25 -8.83 13.58
N LYS A 75 -21.91 -8.80 14.74
CA LYS A 75 -21.58 -7.88 15.84
C LYS A 75 -20.21 -8.22 16.44
N ILE A 76 -19.88 -9.50 16.62
CA ILE A 76 -18.58 -9.94 17.10
C ILE A 76 -17.47 -9.48 16.16
N PHE A 77 -17.67 -9.66 14.86
CA PHE A 77 -16.67 -9.22 13.85
C PHE A 77 -16.37 -7.73 13.94
N TRP A 78 -17.40 -6.88 13.96
CA TRP A 78 -17.21 -5.43 13.96
C TRP A 78 -16.80 -4.84 15.33
N ASN A 79 -17.29 -5.41 16.44
CA ASN A 79 -17.10 -4.82 17.77
C ASN A 79 -15.93 -5.47 18.55
N VAL A 80 -15.52 -6.69 18.20
CA VAL A 80 -14.47 -7.41 18.90
C VAL A 80 -13.27 -7.67 17.99
N VAL A 81 -13.47 -8.33 16.85
CA VAL A 81 -12.37 -8.80 15.99
C VAL A 81 -11.65 -7.62 15.32
N ILE A 82 -12.37 -6.74 14.60
CA ILE A 82 -11.77 -5.60 13.91
C ILE A 82 -11.03 -4.64 14.87
N PRO A 83 -11.62 -4.22 16.00
CA PRO A 83 -10.90 -3.37 16.94
C PRO A 83 -9.64 -4.04 17.53
N SER A 84 -9.70 -5.34 17.82
CA SER A 84 -8.57 -6.12 18.36
C SER A 84 -7.44 -6.29 17.34
N ALA A 85 -7.76 -6.55 16.06
CA ALA A 85 -6.78 -6.65 14.98
C ALA A 85 -6.23 -5.28 14.53
N GLY A 86 -6.93 -4.20 14.85
CA GLY A 86 -6.66 -2.85 14.36
C GLY A 86 -5.20 -2.39 14.44
N PRO A 87 -4.50 -2.56 15.58
CA PRO A 87 -3.08 -2.18 15.69
C PRO A 87 -2.17 -2.92 14.72
N GLY A 88 -2.42 -4.22 14.48
CA GLY A 88 -1.66 -5.03 13.52
C GLY A 88 -1.96 -4.64 12.06
N VAL A 89 -3.22 -4.38 11.74
CA VAL A 89 -3.62 -3.86 10.42
C VAL A 89 -2.97 -2.51 10.15
N LEU A 90 -2.93 -1.62 11.14
CA LEU A 90 -2.26 -0.32 11.03
C LEU A 90 -0.77 -0.48 10.74
N SER A 91 -0.08 -1.39 11.45
CA SER A 91 1.33 -1.69 11.19
C SER A 91 1.54 -2.21 9.77
N GLY A 92 0.66 -3.09 9.27
CA GLY A 92 0.67 -3.57 7.90
C GLY A 92 0.50 -2.44 6.87
N THR A 93 -0.38 -1.49 7.16
CA THR A 93 -0.61 -0.30 6.31
C THR A 93 0.64 0.57 6.21
N VAL A 94 1.35 0.81 7.33
CA VAL A 94 2.62 1.57 7.33
C VAL A 94 3.65 0.89 6.43
N LEU A 95 3.83 -0.42 6.57
CA LEU A 95 4.78 -1.18 5.78
C LEU A 95 4.42 -1.20 4.30
N ALA A 96 3.14 -1.39 3.97
CA ALA A 96 2.65 -1.37 2.59
C ALA A 96 2.84 0.01 1.95
N PHE A 97 2.57 1.08 2.70
CA PHE A 97 2.78 2.45 2.24
C PHE A 97 4.27 2.75 1.97
N ALA A 98 5.16 2.39 2.90
CA ALA A 98 6.60 2.55 2.72
C ALA A 98 7.10 1.78 1.49
N ARG A 99 6.57 0.56 1.27
CA ARG A 99 6.90 -0.27 0.09
C ARG A 99 6.40 0.36 -1.21
N ALA A 100 5.20 0.95 -1.20
CA ALA A 100 4.62 1.65 -2.35
C ALA A 100 5.39 2.93 -2.70
N LEU A 101 5.82 3.71 -1.70
CA LEU A 101 6.62 4.94 -1.90
C LEU A 101 7.96 4.66 -2.59
N GLY A 102 8.60 3.53 -2.26
CA GLY A 102 9.87 3.13 -2.84
C GLY A 102 9.74 2.37 -4.17
N GLU A 103 8.52 2.24 -4.74
CA GLU A 103 8.35 1.48 -5.96
C GLU A 103 8.87 2.26 -7.18
N TYR A 104 9.81 1.65 -7.88
CA TYR A 104 10.46 2.21 -9.06
C TYR A 104 10.33 1.28 -10.27
N GLY A 105 10.67 0.00 -10.11
CA GLY A 105 10.87 -0.93 -11.21
C GLY A 105 9.60 -1.27 -11.98
N ALA A 106 8.52 -1.65 -11.28
CA ALA A 106 7.26 -1.99 -11.93
C ALA A 106 6.59 -0.73 -12.49
N THR A 107 6.69 0.39 -11.80
CA THR A 107 6.17 1.67 -12.25
C THR A 107 6.86 2.13 -13.54
N SER A 108 8.19 2.05 -13.62
CA SER A 108 8.95 2.41 -14.81
C SER A 108 8.59 1.53 -16.02
N MET A 109 8.34 0.25 -15.80
CA MET A 109 7.95 -0.67 -16.87
C MET A 109 6.51 -0.45 -17.35
N LEU A 110 5.56 -0.23 -16.43
CA LEU A 110 4.14 -0.13 -16.78
C LEU A 110 3.74 1.27 -17.21
N ALA A 111 4.08 2.27 -16.42
CA ALA A 111 3.69 3.66 -16.65
C ALA A 111 4.73 4.46 -17.44
N GLY A 112 5.96 3.96 -17.55
CA GLY A 112 7.07 4.69 -18.12
C GLY A 112 7.50 5.86 -17.23
N ASN A 113 8.33 6.74 -17.78
CA ASN A 113 8.79 7.95 -17.10
C ASN A 113 8.55 9.14 -18.03
N ILE A 114 7.29 9.54 -18.17
CA ILE A 114 6.90 10.67 -19.04
C ILE A 114 6.89 11.93 -18.18
N PRO A 115 7.76 12.93 -18.49
CA PRO A 115 7.82 14.18 -17.74
C PRO A 115 6.46 14.86 -17.64
N GLY A 116 6.08 15.27 -16.42
CA GLY A 116 4.81 15.94 -16.15
C GLY A 116 3.56 15.05 -16.19
N LYS A 117 3.69 13.74 -16.48
CA LYS A 117 2.56 12.79 -16.56
C LYS A 117 2.70 11.61 -15.62
N THR A 118 3.78 10.84 -15.73
CA THR A 118 3.92 9.55 -15.01
C THR A 118 5.19 9.48 -14.17
N GLY A 119 5.97 10.57 -14.09
CA GLY A 119 7.17 10.62 -13.28
C GLY A 119 6.86 10.52 -11.78
N THR A 120 7.39 9.50 -11.11
CA THR A 120 7.33 9.37 -9.65
C THR A 120 8.58 9.96 -8.99
N VAL A 121 8.52 10.22 -7.68
CA VAL A 121 9.69 10.73 -6.94
C VAL A 121 10.85 9.75 -7.02
N SER A 122 10.60 8.45 -6.88
CA SER A 122 11.62 7.39 -7.00
C SER A 122 12.29 7.38 -8.38
N GLN A 123 11.52 7.60 -9.45
CA GLN A 123 12.06 7.74 -10.80
C GLN A 123 12.89 9.02 -10.96
N LYS A 124 12.43 10.14 -10.38
CA LYS A 124 13.18 11.40 -10.42
C LYS A 124 14.53 11.26 -9.73
N ILE A 125 14.57 10.63 -8.56
CA ILE A 125 15.83 10.35 -7.85
C ILE A 125 16.77 9.53 -8.72
N ALA A 126 16.28 8.45 -9.33
CA ALA A 126 17.10 7.59 -10.19
C ALA A 126 17.66 8.35 -11.41
N MET A 127 16.86 9.22 -12.04
CA MET A 127 17.31 10.02 -13.18
C MET A 127 18.41 11.01 -12.79
N VAL A 128 18.21 11.81 -11.75
CA VAL A 128 19.20 12.83 -11.37
C VAL A 128 20.50 12.21 -10.87
N ILE A 129 20.46 10.98 -10.34
CA ILE A 129 21.69 10.20 -10.03
C ILE A 129 22.43 9.83 -11.33
N GLN A 130 21.71 9.39 -12.37
CA GLN A 130 22.29 9.07 -13.67
C GLN A 130 22.88 10.30 -14.36
N ASP A 131 22.28 11.47 -14.14
CA ASP A 131 22.76 12.76 -14.63
C ASP A 131 23.96 13.31 -13.81
N GLY A 132 24.35 12.63 -12.71
CA GLY A 132 25.44 13.04 -11.82
C GLY A 132 25.08 14.16 -10.83
N ASP A 133 23.81 14.58 -10.77
CA ASP A 133 23.35 15.60 -9.83
C ASP A 133 22.98 15.01 -8.46
N TYR A 134 24.00 14.70 -7.68
CA TYR A 134 23.83 14.14 -6.34
C TYR A 134 23.19 15.12 -5.33
N LYS A 135 23.26 16.44 -5.57
CA LYS A 135 22.62 17.44 -4.69
C LYS A 135 21.10 17.34 -4.80
N THR A 136 20.57 17.35 -6.02
CA THR A 136 19.14 17.21 -6.27
C THR A 136 18.65 15.82 -5.86
N ALA A 137 19.42 14.75 -6.09
CA ALA A 137 19.11 13.42 -5.64
C ALA A 137 19.00 13.35 -4.10
N GLY A 138 19.95 13.94 -3.37
CA GLY A 138 19.94 14.02 -1.92
C GLY A 138 18.72 14.78 -1.38
N PHE A 139 18.36 15.90 -2.00
CA PHE A 139 17.17 16.66 -1.63
C PHE A 139 15.89 15.82 -1.75
N TRP A 140 15.62 15.20 -2.89
CA TRP A 140 14.44 14.37 -3.10
C TRP A 140 14.42 13.13 -2.21
N SER A 141 15.58 12.50 -1.98
CA SER A 141 15.71 11.38 -1.03
C SER A 141 15.36 11.82 0.39
N GLY A 142 15.83 12.99 0.81
CA GLY A 142 15.48 13.58 2.11
C GLY A 142 13.99 13.85 2.25
N VAL A 143 13.34 14.35 1.20
CA VAL A 143 11.87 14.56 1.18
C VAL A 143 11.12 13.24 1.36
N VAL A 144 11.50 12.17 0.65
CA VAL A 144 10.86 10.86 0.79
C VAL A 144 11.05 10.28 2.18
N LEU A 145 12.26 10.37 2.74
CA LEU A 145 12.55 9.95 4.10
C LEU A 145 11.73 10.72 5.13
N LEU A 146 11.60 12.03 4.96
CA LEU A 146 10.79 12.88 5.85
C LEU A 146 9.31 12.48 5.80
N ILE A 147 8.75 12.28 4.61
CA ILE A 147 7.37 11.83 4.43
C ILE A 147 7.16 10.46 5.09
N GLY A 148 8.07 9.52 4.87
CA GLY A 148 8.03 8.19 5.49
C GLY A 148 8.08 8.27 7.01
N PHE A 149 9.00 9.06 7.56
CA PHE A 149 9.13 9.25 9.00
C PHE A 149 7.89 9.90 9.62
N LEU A 150 7.37 10.97 9.01
CA LEU A 150 6.16 11.65 9.47
C LEU A 150 4.94 10.73 9.44
N THR A 151 4.78 9.97 8.35
CA THR A 151 3.69 9.01 8.21
C THR A 151 3.76 7.92 9.27
N MET A 152 4.96 7.34 9.47
CA MET A 152 5.19 6.31 10.49
C MET A 152 4.91 6.83 11.90
N THR A 153 5.38 8.03 12.21
CA THR A 153 5.17 8.66 13.52
C THR A 153 3.69 8.96 13.75
N ALA A 154 3.00 9.55 12.76
CA ALA A 154 1.57 9.84 12.84
C ALA A 154 0.75 8.57 13.09
N MET A 155 1.01 7.51 12.33
CA MET A 155 0.30 6.23 12.49
C MET A 155 0.59 5.58 13.85
N ASN A 156 1.83 5.65 14.34
CA ASN A 156 2.21 5.10 15.65
C ASN A 156 1.52 5.85 16.80
N LEU A 157 1.42 7.17 16.70
CA LEU A 157 0.69 8.00 17.67
C LEU A 157 -0.81 7.67 17.68
N LEU A 158 -1.42 7.48 16.50
CA LEU A 158 -2.81 7.07 16.38
C LEU A 158 -3.07 5.66 16.95
N GLY A 159 -2.15 4.73 16.70
CA GLY A 159 -2.20 3.37 17.24
C GLY A 159 -2.11 3.33 18.76
N ASN A 160 -1.22 4.14 19.35
CA ASN A 160 -1.04 4.21 20.79
C ASN A 160 -2.24 4.84 21.52
N ARG A 161 -2.90 5.82 20.92
CA ARG A 161 -4.14 6.41 21.49
C ARG A 161 -5.25 5.36 21.60
N ARG A 162 -5.40 4.48 20.62
CA ARG A 162 -6.41 3.39 20.67
C ARG A 162 -6.11 2.37 21.76
N LYS A 163 -4.83 2.00 21.97
CA LYS A 163 -4.43 1.08 23.06
C LYS A 163 -4.70 1.66 24.45
N LYS A 164 -4.55 2.97 24.63
CA LYS A 164 -4.79 3.64 25.92
C LYS A 164 -6.29 3.63 26.28
N ASN A 165 -7.17 3.80 25.32
CA ASN A 165 -8.62 3.76 25.54
C ASN A 165 -9.14 2.34 25.83
N GLN A 166 -8.47 1.29 25.34
CA GLN A 166 -8.85 -0.10 25.64
C GLN A 166 -8.44 -0.59 27.03
N LYS A 167 -7.47 0.08 27.69
CA LYS A 167 -7.03 -0.29 29.06
C LYS A 167 -7.88 0.34 30.17
N GLN A 168 -8.88 1.13 29.84
CA GLN A 168 -9.76 1.79 30.82
C GLN A 168 -11.07 1.05 31.07
N TRP A 169 -11.22 -0.15 30.55
CA TRP A 169 -12.30 -1.10 30.84
C TRP A 169 -11.67 -2.40 31.37
#